data_21998abe506677daaacfe3b4a8c477e2
#
_entry.id   21998abe506677daaacfe3b4a8c477e2
#
_cell.length_a   1.000
_cell.length_b   1.000
_cell.length_c   1.000
_cell.angle_alpha   90.00
_cell.angle_beta   90.00
_cell.angle_gamma   90.00
#
_symmetry.space_group_name_H-M   'P 1'
#
loop_
_entity.id
_entity.type
_entity.pdbx_description
1 polymer ?
#
loop_
_entity_poly.entity_id
_entity_poly.type
_entity_poly.pdbx_seq_one_letter_code
_entity_poly.pdbx_strand_id
1 'polypeptide(L)'
;MKIIIPNAKEVNTNLENASFYPLSDRSKQVLDAISQFDVKKLAAFYKLNEAKAELEADRWYRIKTGQAKTYPAWQLYDGLMYRYMDRRDIDSKEENYLRDHVRIATALYGLIHPFEFISPHRLDFQGSLKIGNQSLKQYWRPYYDQEVSDDELILSLASSEFEQVFSPQIQKRLVKILFMEEKAGQLKVHSTISKKGRGRLLSWLAKNNIQKLSDIQDFKADGFEYCASESTANQLTFIRTIKM
;
A
#
# COMPACT_ATOMS: atom_id res chain seq x y z
N MET A 1 4.00 8.84 14.85
CA MET A 1 4.32 8.69 13.41
C MET A 1 3.42 7.64 12.79
N LYS A 2 2.87 7.91 11.61
CA LYS A 2 2.10 6.93 10.82
C LYS A 2 2.79 6.70 9.48
N ILE A 3 2.87 5.44 9.05
CA ILE A 3 3.53 5.05 7.80
C ILE A 3 2.47 4.45 6.87
N ILE A 4 2.26 5.07 5.73
CA ILE A 4 1.27 4.62 4.74
C ILE A 4 1.96 3.82 3.64
N ILE A 5 1.53 2.57 3.45
CA ILE A 5 2.00 1.70 2.38
C ILE A 5 0.83 1.31 1.46
N PRO A 6 1.07 1.07 0.16
CA PRO A 6 0.00 0.67 -0.75
C PRO A 6 -0.35 -0.82 -0.58
N ASN A 7 -1.55 -1.22 -0.94
CA ASN A 7 -1.85 -2.62 -1.21
C ASN A 7 -1.09 -3.14 -2.45
N ALA A 8 -1.23 -4.41 -2.76
CA ALA A 8 -0.68 -5.00 -3.98
C ALA A 8 -1.77 -5.66 -4.83
N LYS A 9 -1.54 -5.66 -6.17
CA LYS A 9 -2.40 -6.38 -7.12
C LYS A 9 -2.16 -7.88 -7.09
N GLU A 10 -0.93 -8.28 -6.74
CA GLU A 10 -0.52 -9.68 -6.60
C GLU A 10 -0.73 -10.11 -5.16
N VAL A 11 -1.28 -11.31 -4.99
CA VAL A 11 -1.56 -11.91 -3.68
C VAL A 11 -1.06 -13.35 -3.63
N ASN A 12 -0.57 -13.75 -2.46
CA ASN A 12 -0.18 -15.11 -2.14
C ASN A 12 -1.25 -15.76 -1.26
N THR A 13 -1.89 -16.82 -1.77
CA THR A 13 -2.90 -17.59 -1.03
C THR A 13 -2.39 -18.96 -0.57
N ASN A 14 -1.11 -19.26 -0.79
CA ASN A 14 -0.45 -20.49 -0.29
C ASN A 14 0.03 -20.29 1.15
N LEU A 15 -0.89 -19.92 2.03
CA LEU A 15 -0.66 -19.57 3.43
C LEU A 15 -1.74 -20.20 4.31
N GLU A 16 -1.48 -20.26 5.60
CA GLU A 16 -2.54 -20.54 6.56
C GLU A 16 -3.65 -19.50 6.45
N ASN A 17 -4.88 -19.97 6.44
CA ASN A 17 -6.06 -19.11 6.27
C ASN A 17 -7.04 -19.28 7.40
N ALA A 18 -7.86 -18.27 7.59
CA ALA A 18 -8.99 -18.30 8.51
C ALA A 18 -10.32 -18.26 7.71
N SER A 19 -11.40 -18.52 8.42
CA SER A 19 -12.76 -18.36 7.90
C SER A 19 -13.02 -16.91 7.52
N PHE A 20 -14.02 -16.69 6.67
CA PHE A 20 -14.43 -15.35 6.25
C PHE A 20 -14.75 -14.47 7.47
N TYR A 21 -14.19 -13.27 7.45
CA TYR A 21 -14.52 -12.22 8.40
C TYR A 21 -15.45 -11.20 7.76
N PRO A 22 -16.57 -10.85 8.39
CA PRO A 22 -17.55 -9.93 7.81
C PRO A 22 -16.95 -8.56 7.49
N LEU A 23 -17.34 -8.02 6.33
CA LEU A 23 -16.93 -6.69 5.92
C LEU A 23 -17.60 -5.60 6.77
N SER A 24 -16.92 -4.48 6.97
CA SER A 24 -17.56 -3.26 7.47
C SER A 24 -18.66 -2.78 6.50
N ASP A 25 -19.59 -1.99 6.98
CA ASP A 25 -20.69 -1.49 6.14
C ASP A 25 -20.16 -0.64 4.97
N ARG A 26 -19.04 0.04 5.16
CA ARG A 26 -18.36 0.76 4.08
C ARG A 26 -17.77 -0.18 3.02
N SER A 27 -17.08 -1.21 3.46
CA SER A 27 -16.53 -2.22 2.55
C SER A 27 -17.63 -2.95 1.81
N LYS A 28 -18.80 -3.20 2.43
CA LYS A 28 -19.97 -3.78 1.77
C LYS A 28 -20.48 -2.89 0.62
N GLN A 29 -20.54 -1.58 0.80
CA GLN A 29 -20.96 -0.67 -0.28
C GLN A 29 -19.99 -0.72 -1.49
N VAL A 30 -18.69 -0.84 -1.22
CA VAL A 30 -17.69 -1.05 -2.29
C VAL A 30 -17.90 -2.40 -2.97
N LEU A 31 -18.10 -3.47 -2.18
CA LEU A 31 -18.38 -4.80 -2.68
C LEU A 31 -19.64 -4.83 -3.55
N ASP A 32 -20.72 -4.19 -3.10
CA ASP A 32 -21.97 -4.13 -3.84
C ASP A 32 -21.79 -3.44 -5.20
N ALA A 33 -21.03 -2.35 -5.23
CA ALA A 33 -20.74 -1.62 -6.47
C ALA A 33 -19.91 -2.44 -7.46
N ILE A 34 -18.83 -3.09 -7.02
CA ILE A 34 -17.98 -3.89 -7.90
C ILE A 34 -18.68 -5.19 -8.33
N SER A 35 -19.53 -5.75 -7.49
CA SER A 35 -20.32 -6.96 -7.79
C SER A 35 -21.38 -6.78 -8.89
N GLN A 36 -21.61 -5.56 -9.37
CA GLN A 36 -22.44 -5.28 -10.54
C GLN A 36 -21.67 -5.49 -11.86
N PHE A 37 -20.38 -5.78 -11.80
CA PHE A 37 -19.55 -5.97 -12.97
C PHE A 37 -19.53 -7.46 -13.34
N ASP A 38 -19.94 -7.76 -14.57
CA ASP A 38 -19.72 -9.07 -15.16
C ASP A 38 -18.23 -9.28 -15.53
N VAL A 39 -17.88 -10.47 -15.98
CA VAL A 39 -16.50 -10.83 -16.35
C VAL A 39 -15.94 -9.89 -17.42
N LYS A 40 -16.73 -9.53 -18.45
CA LYS A 40 -16.30 -8.63 -19.53
C LYS A 40 -16.01 -7.23 -19.00
N LYS A 41 -16.87 -6.71 -18.13
CA LYS A 41 -16.67 -5.41 -17.49
C LYS A 41 -15.49 -5.41 -16.54
N LEU A 42 -15.26 -6.50 -15.79
CA LEU A 42 -14.07 -6.67 -14.94
C LEU A 42 -12.79 -6.75 -15.80
N ALA A 43 -12.82 -7.47 -16.92
CA ALA A 43 -11.69 -7.53 -17.85
C ALA A 43 -11.30 -6.14 -18.36
N ALA A 44 -12.28 -5.35 -18.80
CA ALA A 44 -12.05 -3.98 -19.25
C ALA A 44 -11.57 -3.07 -18.10
N PHE A 45 -12.20 -3.16 -16.93
CA PHE A 45 -11.89 -2.35 -15.75
C PHE A 45 -10.47 -2.57 -15.25
N TYR A 46 -10.04 -3.83 -15.17
CA TYR A 46 -8.70 -4.20 -14.70
C TYR A 46 -7.65 -4.28 -15.80
N LYS A 47 -8.05 -4.14 -17.08
CA LYS A 47 -7.20 -4.37 -18.26
C LYS A 47 -6.56 -5.77 -18.21
N LEU A 48 -7.39 -6.78 -18.03
CA LEU A 48 -7.02 -8.18 -17.93
C LEU A 48 -7.55 -8.97 -19.11
N ASN A 49 -6.93 -10.13 -19.38
CA ASN A 49 -7.54 -11.16 -20.23
C ASN A 49 -8.71 -11.85 -19.49
N GLU A 50 -9.54 -12.57 -20.24
CA GLU A 50 -10.77 -13.19 -19.72
C GLU A 50 -10.51 -14.14 -18.55
N ALA A 51 -9.56 -15.06 -18.66
CA ALA A 51 -9.23 -16.02 -17.60
C ALA A 51 -8.84 -15.35 -16.27
N LYS A 52 -8.10 -14.24 -16.33
CA LYS A 52 -7.78 -13.46 -15.12
C LYS A 52 -8.97 -12.67 -14.57
N ALA A 53 -9.86 -12.23 -15.46
CA ALA A 53 -11.09 -11.54 -15.05
C ALA A 53 -12.08 -12.51 -14.40
N GLU A 54 -12.18 -13.76 -14.87
CA GLU A 54 -12.94 -14.83 -14.23
C GLU A 54 -12.45 -15.13 -12.82
N LEU A 55 -11.13 -15.19 -12.60
CA LEU A 55 -10.55 -15.35 -11.28
C LEU A 55 -10.96 -14.22 -10.34
N GLU A 56 -10.94 -12.96 -10.80
CA GLU A 56 -11.38 -11.84 -9.98
C GLU A 56 -12.90 -11.84 -9.74
N ALA A 57 -13.70 -12.27 -10.71
CA ALA A 57 -15.14 -12.47 -10.55
C ALA A 57 -15.45 -13.53 -9.48
N ASP A 58 -14.74 -14.68 -9.49
CA ASP A 58 -14.86 -15.70 -8.44
C ASP A 58 -14.47 -15.15 -7.06
N ARG A 59 -13.39 -14.38 -6.96
CA ARG A 59 -12.99 -13.72 -5.71
C ARG A 59 -14.09 -12.81 -5.16
N TRP A 60 -14.66 -11.95 -6.01
CA TRP A 60 -15.76 -11.07 -5.61
C TRP A 60 -17.01 -11.84 -5.20
N TYR A 61 -17.36 -12.89 -5.95
CA TYR A 61 -18.49 -13.77 -5.61
C TYR A 61 -18.29 -14.43 -4.24
N ARG A 62 -17.12 -14.98 -3.95
CA ARG A 62 -16.81 -15.61 -2.66
C ARG A 62 -16.87 -14.61 -1.50
N ILE A 63 -16.37 -13.40 -1.69
CA ILE A 63 -16.48 -12.36 -0.66
C ILE A 63 -17.96 -12.02 -0.43
N LYS A 64 -18.73 -11.85 -1.49
CA LYS A 64 -20.17 -11.51 -1.42
C LYS A 64 -21.00 -12.58 -0.71
N THR A 65 -20.66 -13.84 -0.91
CA THR A 65 -21.40 -14.99 -0.34
C THR A 65 -20.83 -15.46 1.00
N GLY A 66 -19.81 -14.81 1.54
CA GLY A 66 -19.16 -15.21 2.79
C GLY A 66 -18.35 -16.51 2.69
N GLN A 67 -18.01 -16.95 1.47
CA GLN A 67 -17.23 -18.18 1.22
C GLN A 67 -15.74 -17.91 1.02
N ALA A 68 -15.33 -16.65 1.01
CA ALA A 68 -13.92 -16.31 0.87
C ALA A 68 -13.13 -16.73 2.11
N LYS A 69 -11.89 -17.15 1.89
CA LYS A 69 -10.90 -17.29 2.97
C LYS A 69 -10.28 -15.93 3.27
N THR A 70 -9.76 -15.79 4.48
CA THR A 70 -9.05 -14.59 4.90
C THR A 70 -7.62 -14.90 5.34
N TYR A 71 -6.74 -13.93 5.18
CA TYR A 71 -5.31 -14.03 5.45
C TYR A 71 -4.84 -12.71 6.06
N PRO A 72 -3.80 -12.71 6.92
CA PRO A 72 -3.19 -11.47 7.36
C PRO A 72 -2.71 -10.64 6.14
N ALA A 73 -3.11 -9.37 6.06
CA ALA A 73 -2.80 -8.52 4.91
C ALA A 73 -1.30 -8.42 4.63
N TRP A 74 -0.48 -8.38 5.68
CA TRP A 74 0.99 -8.39 5.62
C TRP A 74 1.57 -9.57 4.84
N GLN A 75 0.96 -10.73 4.96
CA GLN A 75 1.39 -11.96 4.29
C GLN A 75 0.70 -12.14 2.93
N LEU A 76 -0.58 -11.76 2.84
CA LEU A 76 -1.39 -11.93 1.63
C LEU A 76 -0.85 -11.13 0.45
N TYR A 77 -0.55 -9.83 0.65
CA TYR A 77 -0.04 -9.01 -0.44
C TYR A 77 1.36 -9.44 -0.86
N ASP A 78 1.56 -9.67 -2.18
CA ASP A 78 2.80 -10.22 -2.73
C ASP A 78 3.35 -9.41 -3.93
N GLY A 79 3.04 -8.12 -3.99
CA GLY A 79 3.63 -7.21 -4.96
C GLY A 79 5.11 -6.94 -4.71
N LEU A 80 5.78 -6.32 -5.67
CA LEU A 80 7.24 -6.11 -5.64
C LEU A 80 7.73 -5.42 -4.35
N MET A 81 7.00 -4.44 -3.80
CA MET A 81 7.35 -3.80 -2.53
C MET A 81 7.37 -4.82 -1.40
N TYR A 82 6.34 -5.67 -1.31
CA TYR A 82 6.21 -6.69 -0.27
C TYR A 82 7.28 -7.78 -0.33
N ARG A 83 7.73 -8.15 -1.54
CA ARG A 83 8.83 -9.11 -1.74
C ARG A 83 10.19 -8.58 -1.30
N TYR A 84 10.31 -7.26 -1.16
CA TYR A 84 11.52 -6.57 -0.67
C TYR A 84 11.42 -6.15 0.79
N MET A 85 10.35 -6.55 1.50
CA MET A 85 10.23 -6.45 2.94
C MET A 85 10.76 -7.75 3.59
N ASP A 86 11.43 -7.63 4.71
CA ASP A 86 11.79 -8.77 5.56
C ASP A 86 10.57 -9.17 6.36
N ARG A 87 9.76 -10.09 5.81
CA ARG A 87 8.46 -10.50 6.36
C ARG A 87 8.50 -11.81 7.12
N ARG A 88 9.63 -12.54 7.02
CA ARG A 88 9.87 -13.78 7.73
C ARG A 88 10.59 -13.48 9.03
N ASP A 89 10.24 -14.22 10.07
CA ASP A 89 10.95 -14.19 11.33
C ASP A 89 11.05 -12.80 11.98
N ILE A 90 10.02 -11.95 11.78
CA ILE A 90 9.92 -10.67 12.48
C ILE A 90 9.77 -10.94 13.98
N ASP A 91 10.53 -10.24 14.80
CA ASP A 91 10.43 -10.36 16.24
C ASP A 91 9.22 -9.58 16.79
N SER A 92 8.94 -9.74 18.09
CA SER A 92 7.81 -9.07 18.74
C SER A 92 7.92 -7.54 18.75
N LYS A 93 9.12 -6.99 18.71
CA LYS A 93 9.34 -5.53 18.67
C LYS A 93 9.02 -4.98 17.27
N GLU A 94 9.48 -5.67 16.24
CA GLU A 94 9.16 -5.34 14.85
C GLU A 94 7.65 -5.47 14.59
N GLU A 95 7.02 -6.55 15.10
CA GLU A 95 5.58 -6.73 14.97
C GLU A 95 4.80 -5.59 15.66
N ASN A 96 5.17 -5.21 16.89
CA ASN A 96 4.55 -4.10 17.59
C ASN A 96 4.74 -2.77 16.84
N TYR A 97 5.96 -2.51 16.34
CA TYR A 97 6.22 -1.34 15.51
C TYR A 97 5.30 -1.28 14.29
N LEU A 98 5.17 -2.39 13.56
CA LEU A 98 4.30 -2.48 12.39
C LEU A 98 2.82 -2.25 12.76
N ARG A 99 2.35 -2.80 13.89
CA ARG A 99 0.99 -2.58 14.39
C ARG A 99 0.71 -1.11 14.70
N ASP A 100 1.63 -0.46 15.39
CA ASP A 100 1.44 0.89 15.90
C ASP A 100 1.56 1.95 14.81
N HIS A 101 2.50 1.73 13.89
CA HIS A 101 2.90 2.75 12.94
C HIS A 101 2.39 2.53 11.51
N VAL A 102 2.20 1.30 11.05
CA VAL A 102 1.92 1.02 9.64
C VAL A 102 0.43 0.91 9.36
N ARG A 103 0.00 1.52 8.25
CA ARG A 103 -1.32 1.30 7.66
C ARG A 103 -1.19 0.95 6.18
N ILE A 104 -1.89 -0.09 5.78
CA ILE A 104 -1.99 -0.49 4.37
C ILE A 104 -3.19 0.22 3.77
N ALA A 105 -2.94 1.00 2.72
CA ALA A 105 -3.97 1.71 1.98
C ALA A 105 -4.66 0.77 0.99
N THR A 106 -5.96 0.54 1.16
CA THR A 106 -6.75 -0.35 0.31
C THR A 106 -8.02 0.32 -0.20
N ALA A 107 -8.49 -0.05 -1.37
CA ALA A 107 -9.71 0.49 -1.94
C ALA A 107 -10.99 -0.28 -1.49
N LEU A 108 -10.85 -1.46 -0.89
CA LEU A 108 -11.96 -2.24 -0.34
C LEU A 108 -12.14 -2.04 1.16
N TYR A 109 -11.05 -2.07 1.92
CA TYR A 109 -11.09 -2.08 3.39
C TYR A 109 -10.73 -0.73 4.03
N GLY A 110 -10.28 0.26 3.24
CA GLY A 110 -9.78 1.54 3.76
C GLY A 110 -8.31 1.47 4.19
N LEU A 111 -7.95 2.18 5.25
CA LEU A 111 -6.64 2.05 5.90
C LEU A 111 -6.72 0.96 6.96
N ILE A 112 -5.95 -0.11 6.77
CA ILE A 112 -5.99 -1.28 7.63
C ILE A 112 -4.65 -1.54 8.30
N HIS A 113 -4.70 -2.28 9.38
CA HIS A 113 -3.55 -2.84 10.06
C HIS A 113 -2.83 -3.88 9.19
N PRO A 114 -1.50 -4.01 9.24
CA PRO A 114 -0.76 -5.05 8.51
C PRO A 114 -1.24 -6.48 8.81
N PHE A 115 -1.63 -6.75 10.04
CA PHE A 115 -2.04 -8.08 10.49
C PHE A 115 -3.57 -8.29 10.50
N GLU A 116 -4.32 -7.37 9.92
CA GLU A 116 -5.75 -7.54 9.73
C GLU A 116 -6.05 -8.65 8.71
N PHE A 117 -7.04 -9.48 9.01
CA PHE A 117 -7.44 -10.56 8.13
C PHE A 117 -8.34 -10.05 7.01
N ILE A 118 -7.90 -10.21 5.78
CA ILE A 118 -8.60 -9.75 4.58
C ILE A 118 -8.73 -10.88 3.55
N SER A 119 -9.75 -10.80 2.72
CA SER A 119 -9.95 -11.74 1.61
C SER A 119 -9.14 -11.33 0.38
N PRO A 120 -8.63 -12.29 -0.41
CA PRO A 120 -7.95 -12.00 -1.67
C PRO A 120 -8.88 -11.25 -2.64
N HIS A 121 -8.42 -10.11 -3.13
CA HIS A 121 -9.13 -9.29 -4.11
C HIS A 121 -8.15 -8.38 -4.85
N ARG A 122 -8.61 -7.85 -5.98
CA ARG A 122 -7.89 -6.84 -6.73
C ARG A 122 -8.76 -5.59 -6.85
N LEU A 123 -8.42 -4.55 -6.11
CA LEU A 123 -9.02 -3.24 -6.27
C LEU A 123 -8.01 -2.16 -5.89
N ASP A 124 -7.90 -1.15 -6.73
CA ASP A 124 -7.07 0.04 -6.51
C ASP A 124 -7.88 1.32 -6.79
N PHE A 125 -7.23 2.47 -6.69
CA PHE A 125 -7.88 3.77 -6.91
C PHE A 125 -7.73 4.31 -8.34
N GLN A 126 -7.20 3.52 -9.29
CA GLN A 126 -7.05 3.93 -10.70
C GLN A 126 -8.34 3.74 -11.50
N GLY A 127 -9.19 2.80 -11.07
CA GLY A 127 -10.41 2.47 -11.77
C GLY A 127 -11.51 3.53 -11.61
N SER A 128 -12.51 3.45 -12.48
CA SER A 128 -13.65 4.35 -12.52
C SER A 128 -14.84 3.90 -11.68
N LEU A 129 -14.62 2.98 -10.70
CA LEU A 129 -15.69 2.53 -9.80
C LEU A 129 -16.20 3.72 -8.97
N LYS A 130 -17.52 3.82 -8.87
CA LYS A 130 -18.21 4.85 -8.07
C LYS A 130 -19.10 4.22 -7.01
N ILE A 131 -19.17 4.87 -5.87
CA ILE A 131 -20.15 4.57 -4.81
C ILE A 131 -21.13 5.75 -4.79
N GLY A 132 -22.35 5.49 -5.26
CA GLY A 132 -23.28 6.58 -5.60
C GLY A 132 -22.65 7.50 -6.66
N ASN A 133 -22.57 8.79 -6.34
CA ASN A 133 -21.96 9.80 -7.23
C ASN A 133 -20.47 10.05 -6.95
N GLN A 134 -19.88 9.38 -5.97
CA GLN A 134 -18.51 9.60 -5.55
C GLN A 134 -17.54 8.60 -6.20
N SER A 135 -16.35 9.06 -6.60
CA SER A 135 -15.23 8.16 -6.89
C SER A 135 -14.77 7.43 -5.63
N LEU A 136 -14.10 6.28 -5.76
CA LEU A 136 -13.52 5.58 -4.59
C LEU A 136 -12.62 6.48 -3.74
N LYS A 137 -11.84 7.38 -4.35
CA LYS A 137 -11.01 8.34 -3.63
C LYS A 137 -11.85 9.30 -2.78
N GLN A 138 -12.93 9.85 -3.33
CA GLN A 138 -13.83 10.74 -2.60
C GLN A 138 -14.57 10.02 -1.48
N TYR A 139 -14.99 8.78 -1.75
CA TYR A 139 -15.69 7.93 -0.79
C TYR A 139 -14.84 7.62 0.44
N TRP A 140 -13.57 7.24 0.23
CA TRP A 140 -12.66 6.88 1.32
C TRP A 140 -12.02 8.07 2.02
N ARG A 141 -11.94 9.24 1.40
CA ARG A 141 -11.22 10.42 1.90
C ARG A 141 -11.50 10.77 3.36
N PRO A 142 -12.75 10.88 3.82
CA PRO A 142 -13.01 11.28 5.22
C PRO A 142 -12.39 10.30 6.23
N TYR A 143 -12.33 9.02 5.89
CA TYR A 143 -11.81 7.97 6.75
C TYR A 143 -10.30 7.88 6.75
N TYR A 144 -9.71 8.08 5.58
CA TYR A 144 -8.27 8.20 5.45
C TYR A 144 -7.75 9.40 6.23
N ASP A 145 -8.42 10.53 6.13
CA ASP A 145 -8.05 11.75 6.86
C ASP A 145 -8.19 11.57 8.37
N GLN A 146 -9.29 10.96 8.82
CA GLN A 146 -9.54 10.71 10.24
C GLN A 146 -8.48 9.79 10.86
N GLU A 147 -8.04 8.76 10.14
CA GLU A 147 -7.05 7.78 10.65
C GLU A 147 -5.67 8.40 10.92
N VAL A 148 -5.36 9.52 10.27
CA VAL A 148 -4.05 10.21 10.40
C VAL A 148 -4.17 11.64 10.94
N SER A 149 -5.35 12.05 11.41
CA SER A 149 -5.62 13.44 11.83
C SER A 149 -4.67 13.92 12.93
N ASP A 150 -4.42 13.06 13.91
CA ASP A 150 -3.69 13.37 15.14
C ASP A 150 -2.18 13.06 15.02
N ASP A 151 -1.75 12.46 13.91
CA ASP A 151 -0.34 12.14 13.71
C ASP A 151 0.46 13.38 13.31
N GLU A 152 1.50 13.71 14.06
CA GLU A 152 2.42 14.80 13.74
C GLU A 152 3.25 14.52 12.49
N LEU A 153 3.66 13.27 12.31
CA LEU A 153 4.45 12.80 11.17
C LEU A 153 3.72 11.71 10.41
N ILE A 154 3.44 11.95 9.13
CA ILE A 154 2.83 10.97 8.23
C ILE A 154 3.82 10.67 7.10
N LEU A 155 4.43 9.48 7.14
CA LEU A 155 5.39 9.03 6.14
C LEU A 155 4.68 8.27 5.03
N SER A 156 4.83 8.71 3.78
CA SER A 156 4.25 8.04 2.61
C SER A 156 5.29 7.17 1.89
N LEU A 157 5.10 5.86 1.97
CA LEU A 157 5.75 4.86 1.12
C LEU A 157 4.81 4.41 -0.01
N ALA A 158 3.69 5.10 -0.20
CA ALA A 158 2.71 4.83 -1.24
C ALA A 158 3.03 5.58 -2.54
N SER A 159 2.29 5.29 -3.61
CA SER A 159 2.34 6.07 -4.85
C SER A 159 1.31 7.20 -4.79
N SER A 160 1.45 8.16 -5.71
CA SER A 160 0.52 9.30 -5.84
C SER A 160 -0.95 8.88 -5.97
N GLU A 161 -1.22 7.70 -6.52
CA GLU A 161 -2.56 7.13 -6.60
C GLU A 161 -3.24 7.04 -5.23
N PHE A 162 -2.52 6.53 -4.22
CA PHE A 162 -3.01 6.37 -2.85
C PHE A 162 -2.93 7.67 -2.06
N GLU A 163 -1.89 8.48 -2.29
CA GLU A 163 -1.76 9.79 -1.64
C GLU A 163 -2.93 10.73 -1.99
N GLN A 164 -3.45 10.66 -3.22
CA GLN A 164 -4.60 11.44 -3.68
C GLN A 164 -5.93 11.06 -3.04
N VAL A 165 -6.00 9.94 -2.29
CA VAL A 165 -7.18 9.61 -1.50
C VAL A 165 -7.36 10.62 -0.37
N PHE A 166 -6.27 10.99 0.28
CA PHE A 166 -6.27 12.00 1.34
C PHE A 166 -6.73 13.38 0.83
N SER A 167 -7.26 14.20 1.72
CA SER A 167 -7.58 15.60 1.40
C SER A 167 -6.31 16.40 1.06
N PRO A 168 -6.45 17.54 0.35
CA PRO A 168 -5.32 18.42 0.08
C PRO A 168 -4.60 18.90 1.34
N GLN A 169 -5.32 19.02 2.48
CA GLN A 169 -4.74 19.39 3.77
C GLN A 169 -3.79 18.32 4.29
N ILE A 170 -4.23 17.05 4.29
CA ILE A 170 -3.38 15.93 4.70
C ILE A 170 -2.24 15.70 3.70
N GLN A 171 -2.51 15.81 2.38
CA GLN A 171 -1.45 15.65 1.37
C GLN A 171 -0.26 16.61 1.56
N LYS A 172 -0.49 17.82 2.06
CA LYS A 172 0.57 18.80 2.39
C LYS A 172 1.42 18.38 3.60
N ARG A 173 0.89 17.51 4.46
CA ARG A 173 1.57 17.00 5.66
C ARG A 173 2.35 15.71 5.39
N LEU A 174 2.10 15.06 4.24
CA LEU A 174 2.79 13.82 3.90
C LEU A 174 4.28 14.08 3.65
N VAL A 175 5.13 13.35 4.33
CA VAL A 175 6.55 13.25 3.98
C VAL A 175 6.73 12.08 3.02
N LYS A 176 7.15 12.37 1.81
CA LYS A 176 7.31 11.38 0.72
C LYS A 176 8.71 10.82 0.69
N ILE A 177 8.84 9.57 0.30
CA ILE A 177 10.14 8.92 0.07
C ILE A 177 10.34 8.69 -1.42
N LEU A 178 11.43 9.24 -1.93
CA LEU A 178 11.82 9.12 -3.33
C LEU A 178 13.14 8.33 -3.44
N PHE A 179 13.15 7.33 -4.33
CA PHE A 179 14.34 6.57 -4.69
C PHE A 179 14.72 6.88 -6.14
N MET A 180 15.97 7.31 -6.37
CA MET A 180 16.48 7.68 -7.67
C MET A 180 17.77 6.93 -7.98
N GLU A 181 18.03 6.71 -9.26
CA GLU A 181 19.33 6.24 -9.75
C GLU A 181 20.03 7.34 -10.48
N GLU A 182 21.31 7.49 -10.20
CA GLU A 182 22.21 8.33 -10.97
C GLU A 182 22.99 7.46 -11.97
N LYS A 183 22.87 7.80 -13.25
CA LYS A 183 23.64 7.17 -14.31
C LYS A 183 24.17 8.26 -15.25
N ALA A 184 25.49 8.32 -15.41
CA ALA A 184 26.16 9.32 -16.25
C ALA A 184 25.72 10.78 -15.92
N GLY A 185 25.62 11.13 -14.64
CA GLY A 185 25.21 12.45 -14.17
C GLY A 185 23.72 12.77 -14.31
N GLN A 186 22.89 11.79 -14.70
CA GLN A 186 21.45 11.98 -14.82
C GLN A 186 20.69 11.21 -13.74
N LEU A 187 19.83 11.91 -12.98
CA LEU A 187 18.93 11.32 -12.00
C LEU A 187 17.65 10.83 -12.68
N LYS A 188 17.27 9.57 -12.40
CA LYS A 188 16.06 8.93 -12.91
C LYS A 188 15.29 8.23 -11.82
N VAL A 189 13.96 8.38 -11.85
CA VAL A 189 13.03 7.62 -11.01
C VAL A 189 12.49 6.44 -11.80
N HIS A 190 12.62 5.24 -11.24
CA HIS A 190 12.03 4.03 -11.81
C HIS A 190 11.04 3.41 -10.82
N SER A 191 9.83 3.10 -11.27
CA SER A 191 8.78 2.56 -10.40
C SER A 191 9.19 1.25 -9.72
N THR A 192 9.93 0.39 -10.43
CA THR A 192 10.47 -0.88 -9.90
C THR A 192 11.45 -0.64 -8.76
N ILE A 193 12.38 0.31 -8.94
CA ILE A 193 13.40 0.65 -7.95
C ILE A 193 12.76 1.29 -6.72
N SER A 194 11.84 2.23 -6.94
CA SER A 194 11.09 2.86 -5.85
C SER A 194 10.33 1.83 -5.00
N LYS A 195 9.71 0.82 -5.62
CA LYS A 195 9.03 -0.25 -4.87
C LYS A 195 10.00 -1.07 -4.03
N LYS A 196 11.15 -1.45 -4.58
CA LYS A 196 12.18 -2.19 -3.86
C LYS A 196 12.72 -1.39 -2.68
N GLY A 197 13.13 -0.14 -2.92
CA GLY A 197 13.66 0.75 -1.89
C GLY A 197 12.68 0.99 -0.75
N ARG A 198 11.40 1.22 -1.06
CA ARG A 198 10.34 1.40 -0.05
C ARG A 198 10.12 0.14 0.80
N GLY A 199 10.20 -1.06 0.20
CA GLY A 199 10.12 -2.32 0.95
C GLY A 199 11.29 -2.47 1.93
N ARG A 200 12.53 -2.25 1.45
CA ARG A 200 13.73 -2.26 2.30
C ARG A 200 13.68 -1.23 3.43
N LEU A 201 13.26 -0.01 3.09
CA LEU A 201 13.13 1.06 4.08
C LEU A 201 12.14 0.69 5.17
N LEU A 202 10.96 0.15 4.83
CA LEU A 202 9.96 -0.22 5.85
C LEU A 202 10.51 -1.25 6.84
N SER A 203 11.19 -2.29 6.35
CA SER A 203 11.80 -3.29 7.21
C SER A 203 12.90 -2.71 8.10
N TRP A 204 13.71 -1.82 7.52
CA TRP A 204 14.75 -1.13 8.30
C TRP A 204 14.17 -0.22 9.39
N LEU A 205 13.08 0.50 9.09
CA LEU A 205 12.37 1.34 10.06
C LEU A 205 11.86 0.51 11.24
N ALA A 206 11.22 -0.64 10.95
CA ALA A 206 10.69 -1.54 11.98
C ALA A 206 11.81 -2.14 12.84
N LYS A 207 12.86 -2.67 12.19
CA LYS A 207 13.99 -3.30 12.88
C LYS A 207 14.75 -2.35 13.80
N ASN A 208 14.85 -1.08 13.43
CA ASN A 208 15.58 -0.07 14.21
C ASN A 208 14.65 0.80 15.06
N ASN A 209 13.35 0.50 15.11
CA ASN A 209 12.33 1.26 15.88
C ASN A 209 12.38 2.78 15.60
N ILE A 210 12.50 3.16 14.32
CA ILE A 210 12.67 4.56 13.89
C ILE A 210 11.35 5.31 14.00
N GLN A 211 11.35 6.42 14.73
CA GLN A 211 10.16 7.24 14.96
C GLN A 211 10.34 8.72 14.61
N LYS A 212 11.57 9.16 14.33
CA LYS A 212 11.89 10.55 13.99
C LYS A 212 12.33 10.66 12.53
N LEU A 213 11.95 11.76 11.90
CA LEU A 213 12.29 12.03 10.50
C LEU A 213 13.81 12.14 10.29
N SER A 214 14.53 12.71 11.26
CA SER A 214 16.00 12.82 11.23
C SER A 214 16.66 11.46 11.08
N ASP A 215 16.16 10.46 11.79
CA ASP A 215 16.81 9.16 11.89
C ASP A 215 16.60 8.33 10.60
N ILE A 216 15.58 8.68 9.79
CA ILE A 216 15.33 8.06 8.48
C ILE A 216 16.49 8.34 7.50
N GLN A 217 17.21 9.44 7.68
CA GLN A 217 18.35 9.82 6.84
C GLN A 217 19.53 8.84 6.94
N ASP A 218 19.61 8.07 8.01
CA ASP A 218 20.66 7.04 8.21
C ASP A 218 20.42 5.75 7.40
N PHE A 219 19.25 5.63 6.76
CA PHE A 219 18.91 4.46 5.95
C PHE A 219 19.91 4.26 4.80
N LYS A 220 20.45 3.04 4.72
CA LYS A 220 21.31 2.59 3.61
C LYS A 220 20.95 1.16 3.23
N ALA A 221 20.59 0.94 1.97
CA ALA A 221 20.34 -0.40 1.42
C ALA A 221 20.52 -0.39 -0.11
N ASP A 222 21.00 -1.49 -0.67
CA ASP A 222 21.14 -1.71 -2.11
C ASP A 222 21.91 -0.55 -2.84
N GLY A 223 22.82 0.12 -2.12
CA GLY A 223 23.59 1.28 -2.60
C GLY A 223 22.86 2.61 -2.54
N PHE A 224 21.62 2.65 -2.02
CA PHE A 224 20.92 3.90 -1.76
C PHE A 224 21.42 4.56 -0.48
N GLU A 225 21.65 5.85 -0.57
CA GLU A 225 21.98 6.73 0.55
C GLU A 225 21.17 8.02 0.48
N TYR A 226 20.93 8.64 1.62
CA TYR A 226 20.23 9.90 1.73
C TYR A 226 20.96 11.02 0.98
N CYS A 227 20.24 11.82 0.21
CA CYS A 227 20.76 12.96 -0.52
C CYS A 227 20.07 14.26 -0.08
N ALA A 228 20.77 15.07 0.72
CA ALA A 228 20.21 16.30 1.27
C ALA A 228 19.89 17.33 0.18
N SER A 229 20.72 17.45 -0.88
CA SER A 229 20.51 18.43 -1.98
C SER A 229 19.27 18.17 -2.80
N GLU A 230 18.81 16.90 -2.86
CA GLU A 230 17.62 16.47 -3.57
C GLU A 230 16.39 16.28 -2.67
N SER A 231 16.52 16.61 -1.38
CA SER A 231 15.48 16.48 -0.38
C SER A 231 14.85 17.83 -0.02
N THR A 232 13.63 17.79 0.48
CA THR A 232 12.90 18.97 0.99
C THR A 232 12.28 18.62 2.35
N ALA A 233 11.65 19.61 3.00
CA ALA A 233 10.95 19.38 4.26
C ALA A 233 9.89 18.25 4.18
N ASN A 234 9.28 18.07 3.01
CA ASN A 234 8.20 17.10 2.79
C ASN A 234 8.61 15.95 1.86
N GLN A 235 9.91 15.78 1.57
CA GLN A 235 10.41 14.70 0.73
C GLN A 235 11.83 14.33 1.12
N LEU A 236 12.07 13.07 1.49
CA LEU A 236 13.41 12.52 1.62
C LEU A 236 13.76 11.75 0.35
N THR A 237 14.91 12.07 -0.22
CA THR A 237 15.41 11.46 -1.46
C THR A 237 16.64 10.60 -1.15
N PHE A 238 16.59 9.37 -1.66
CA PHE A 238 17.69 8.41 -1.58
C PHE A 238 18.20 8.11 -2.99
N ILE A 239 19.50 8.22 -3.18
CA ILE A 239 20.15 8.06 -4.49
C ILE A 239 21.15 6.93 -4.43
N ARG A 240 21.21 6.14 -5.49
CA ARG A 240 22.32 5.22 -5.74
C ARG A 240 22.97 5.54 -7.07
N THR A 241 24.30 5.53 -7.10
CA THR A 241 25.05 5.73 -8.33
C THR A 241 25.34 4.38 -8.98
N ILE A 242 24.97 4.23 -10.26
CA ILE A 242 25.29 3.06 -11.06
C ILE A 242 26.63 3.29 -11.75
N LYS A 243 27.66 2.59 -11.31
CA LYS A 243 28.95 2.56 -12.01
C LYS A 243 28.75 1.87 -13.38
N MET A 244 29.28 2.51 -14.41
CA MET A 244 29.33 1.92 -15.76
C MET A 244 30.34 0.78 -15.81
#